data_c385d7eb00255012266ba2b04d12a67a
#
_entry.id   c385d7eb00255012266ba2b04d12a67a
#
_cell.length_a   1.000
_cell.length_b   1.000
_cell.length_c   1.000
_cell.angle_alpha   90.00
_cell.angle_beta   90.00
_cell.angle_gamma   90.00
#
_symmetry.space_group_name_H-M   'P 1'
#
loop_
_entity.id
_entity.type
_entity.pdbx_description
1 polymer ?
#
loop_
_entity_poly.entity_id
_entity_poly.type
_entity_poly.pdbx_seq_one_letter_code
_entity_poly.pdbx_strand_id
1 'polypeptide(L)'
;LLDTIKNRSKFFMLGALSGDVIGSMIEYRGIKTKDFLLFDRFNNFTDDSVLTLALADALINNTSISDKYVEWGVAYLEKDYGLSFRYWLTDVSHTPYNSFGNGSAMRVGFIPYIAKDIADAEALAIQSALPSHNHPEGIKGACATAVSARMALEGYTKQEIKETIIQYYGYDLNRTLNEIRPSYKYEVSCQKSVPESIIAFLESENFEDAIRNTISLGGDADTMASITGAIAYPFYKNDISFNIIWEEILSKKIFDDRCLITINQFLDNYSQRTYVKSDINLMGLQNNYVSENKDTEIITISMVKNKKKNIINKMMDIFNKRN
;
A
#
# COMPACT_ATOMS: atom_id res chain seq x y z
N LEU A 1 -3.31 17.44 -19.32
CA LEU A 1 -3.14 16.30 -18.40
C LEU A 1 -3.56 16.69 -16.97
N LEU A 2 -2.98 17.72 -16.35
CA LEU A 2 -3.32 18.18 -15.01
C LEU A 2 -4.82 18.51 -14.85
N ASP A 3 -5.42 19.23 -15.79
CA ASP A 3 -6.86 19.54 -15.77
C ASP A 3 -7.74 18.30 -15.90
N THR A 4 -7.31 17.31 -16.68
CA THR A 4 -7.99 16.02 -16.81
C THR A 4 -7.94 15.26 -15.50
N ILE A 5 -6.78 15.19 -14.87
CA ILE A 5 -6.60 14.56 -13.56
C ILE A 5 -7.41 15.29 -12.50
N LYS A 6 -7.35 16.62 -12.46
CA LYS A 6 -8.12 17.46 -11.51
C LYS A 6 -9.62 17.21 -11.59
N ASN A 7 -10.17 17.06 -12.79
CA ASN A 7 -11.60 16.80 -12.99
C ASN A 7 -12.01 15.35 -12.66
N ARG A 8 -11.11 14.39 -12.80
CA ARG A 8 -11.35 12.96 -12.56
C ARG A 8 -10.96 12.50 -11.15
N SER A 9 -9.95 13.12 -10.54
CA SER A 9 -9.45 12.74 -9.21
C SER A 9 -10.44 13.03 -8.07
N LYS A 10 -11.51 13.79 -8.34
CA LYS A 10 -12.63 13.96 -7.41
C LYS A 10 -13.30 12.62 -7.02
N PHE A 11 -12.92 11.54 -7.65
CA PHE A 11 -13.61 10.27 -7.52
C PHE A 11 -12.72 9.08 -7.11
N PHE A 12 -11.36 9.14 -7.12
CA PHE A 12 -10.57 7.92 -6.91
C PHE A 12 -9.09 8.13 -6.56
N MET A 13 -8.59 7.40 -5.53
CA MET A 13 -7.39 6.55 -5.55
C MET A 13 -6.05 7.15 -5.11
N LEU A 14 -5.99 8.36 -4.61
CA LEU A 14 -4.73 9.05 -4.43
C LEU A 14 -4.33 9.20 -2.95
N GLY A 15 -5.02 8.47 -2.07
CA GLY A 15 -4.80 8.56 -0.63
C GLY A 15 -3.39 8.17 -0.20
N ALA A 16 -2.83 7.09 -0.78
CA ALA A 16 -1.46 6.69 -0.49
C ALA A 16 -0.44 7.76 -0.93
N LEU A 17 -0.57 8.25 -2.17
CA LEU A 17 0.30 9.31 -2.70
C LEU A 17 0.19 10.61 -1.89
N SER A 18 -1.03 10.95 -1.43
CA SER A 18 -1.24 12.13 -0.59
C SER A 18 -0.59 11.96 0.79
N GLY A 19 -0.68 10.77 1.37
CA GLY A 19 -0.04 10.44 2.64
C GLY A 19 1.47 10.57 2.57
N ASP A 20 2.10 9.98 1.55
CA ASP A 20 3.51 10.10 1.25
C ASP A 20 3.94 11.58 1.18
N VAL A 21 3.31 12.35 0.28
CA VAL A 21 3.66 13.76 0.08
C VAL A 21 3.54 14.58 1.37
N ILE A 22 2.49 14.38 2.17
CA ILE A 22 2.32 15.11 3.44
C ILE A 22 3.37 14.66 4.45
N GLY A 23 3.63 13.36 4.56
CA GLY A 23 4.58 12.78 5.50
C GLY A 23 6.03 13.13 5.21
N SER A 24 6.41 13.27 3.92
CA SER A 24 7.79 13.46 3.45
C SER A 24 8.55 14.59 4.13
N MET A 25 7.87 15.69 4.45
CA MET A 25 8.48 16.84 5.13
C MET A 25 8.76 16.57 6.61
N ILE A 26 8.07 15.62 7.21
CA ILE A 26 7.99 15.43 8.67
C ILE A 26 8.71 14.15 9.11
N GLU A 27 9.08 13.27 8.21
CA GLU A 27 9.61 11.92 8.45
C GLU A 27 10.61 11.85 9.62
N TYR A 28 11.63 12.71 9.60
CA TYR A 28 12.70 12.69 10.62
C TYR A 28 12.46 13.65 11.80
N ARG A 29 11.29 14.32 11.86
CA ARG A 29 11.02 15.33 12.91
C ARG A 29 10.46 14.74 14.20
N GLY A 30 9.89 13.54 14.15
CA GLY A 30 9.37 12.83 15.33
C GLY A 30 8.30 13.60 16.10
N ILE A 31 7.42 14.34 15.41
CA ILE A 31 6.38 15.17 16.05
C ILE A 31 5.34 14.30 16.77
N LYS A 32 4.81 14.82 17.90
CA LYS A 32 3.85 14.13 18.77
C LYS A 32 2.53 14.88 18.88
N THR A 33 2.19 15.71 17.91
CA THR A 33 0.99 16.54 17.87
C THR A 33 0.29 16.42 16.52
N LYS A 34 -1.02 16.61 16.49
CA LYS A 34 -1.83 16.74 15.27
C LYS A 34 -1.80 18.17 14.68
N ASP A 35 -1.28 19.12 15.46
CA ASP A 35 -1.17 20.52 15.06
C ASP A 35 0.17 20.74 14.31
N PHE A 36 0.11 20.63 12.99
CA PHE A 36 1.20 20.91 12.07
C PHE A 36 0.66 21.33 10.69
N LEU A 37 1.48 22.03 9.92
CA LEU A 37 1.15 22.37 8.54
C LEU A 37 1.19 21.12 7.65
N LEU A 38 0.14 20.87 6.89
CA LEU A 38 0.10 19.75 5.94
C LEU A 38 1.06 19.98 4.76
N PHE A 39 1.22 21.24 4.35
CA PHE A 39 2.05 21.61 3.21
C PHE A 39 2.96 22.78 3.53
N ASP A 40 4.20 22.64 3.09
CA ASP A 40 5.15 23.75 2.95
C ASP A 40 5.88 23.64 1.59
N ARG A 41 7.01 24.32 1.43
CA ARG A 41 7.78 24.31 0.18
C ARG A 41 8.64 23.06 0.00
N PHE A 42 8.75 22.19 1.00
CA PHE A 42 9.63 21.03 1.00
C PHE A 42 8.88 19.71 0.79
N ASN A 43 7.54 19.73 0.80
CA ASN A 43 6.78 18.53 0.48
C ASN A 43 7.14 18.02 -0.92
N ASN A 44 7.44 16.74 -1.01
CA ASN A 44 7.75 16.06 -2.26
C ASN A 44 7.23 14.62 -2.17
N PHE A 45 7.14 13.93 -3.30
CA PHE A 45 6.93 12.50 -3.28
C PHE A 45 8.24 11.76 -3.02
N THR A 46 8.17 10.61 -2.35
CA THR A 46 9.30 9.77 -1.98
C THR A 46 9.29 8.45 -2.77
N ASP A 47 10.10 7.49 -2.35
CA ASP A 47 10.08 6.13 -2.91
C ASP A 47 8.74 5.43 -2.67
N ASP A 48 7.95 5.82 -1.67
CA ASP A 48 6.59 5.35 -1.47
C ASP A 48 5.71 5.54 -2.70
N SER A 49 5.61 6.78 -3.20
CA SER A 49 4.87 7.07 -4.42
C SER A 49 5.49 6.43 -5.66
N VAL A 50 6.83 6.42 -5.78
CA VAL A 50 7.51 5.80 -6.92
C VAL A 50 7.15 4.33 -7.03
N LEU A 51 7.25 3.57 -5.92
CA LEU A 51 6.98 2.13 -5.94
C LEU A 51 5.48 1.81 -6.01
N THR A 52 4.64 2.68 -5.47
CA THR A 52 3.18 2.60 -5.64
C THR A 52 2.79 2.75 -7.12
N LEU A 53 3.36 3.74 -7.82
CA LEU A 53 3.13 3.96 -9.25
C LEU A 53 3.77 2.87 -10.11
N ALA A 54 4.94 2.37 -9.75
CA ALA A 54 5.58 1.23 -10.42
C ALA A 54 4.70 -0.03 -10.39
N LEU A 55 4.09 -0.30 -9.23
CA LEU A 55 3.15 -1.41 -9.08
C LEU A 55 1.88 -1.19 -9.92
N ALA A 56 1.33 0.02 -9.92
CA ALA A 56 0.18 0.37 -10.74
C ALA A 56 0.48 0.16 -12.24
N ASP A 57 1.64 0.65 -12.71
CA ASP A 57 2.11 0.46 -14.08
C ASP A 57 2.21 -1.03 -14.43
N ALA A 58 2.81 -1.85 -13.55
CA ALA A 58 2.92 -3.29 -13.76
C ALA A 58 1.54 -3.97 -13.92
N LEU A 59 0.61 -3.64 -13.03
CA LEU A 59 -0.71 -4.29 -12.98
C LEU A 59 -1.62 -3.82 -14.12
N ILE A 60 -1.59 -2.54 -14.48
CA ILE A 60 -2.37 -1.98 -15.61
C ILE A 60 -1.93 -2.61 -16.92
N ASN A 61 -0.62 -2.70 -17.14
CA ASN A 61 -0.03 -3.15 -18.40
C ASN A 61 0.24 -4.67 -18.42
N ASN A 62 -0.12 -5.39 -17.33
CA ASN A 62 0.10 -6.83 -17.19
C ASN A 62 1.57 -7.24 -17.46
N THR A 63 2.49 -6.49 -16.87
CA THR A 63 3.94 -6.68 -17.00
C THR A 63 4.55 -7.21 -15.69
N SER A 64 5.85 -7.55 -15.71
CA SER A 64 6.56 -8.02 -14.52
C SER A 64 6.63 -6.93 -13.45
N ILE A 65 6.17 -7.25 -12.24
CA ILE A 65 6.24 -6.34 -11.07
C ILE A 65 7.71 -6.04 -10.73
N SER A 66 8.57 -7.06 -10.74
CA SER A 66 10.00 -6.90 -10.46
C SER A 66 10.66 -5.93 -11.43
N ASP A 67 10.40 -6.12 -12.74
CA ASP A 67 10.99 -5.28 -13.78
C ASP A 67 10.52 -3.83 -13.65
N LYS A 68 9.24 -3.61 -13.31
CA LYS A 68 8.73 -2.26 -13.09
C LYS A 68 9.29 -1.60 -11.83
N TYR A 69 9.52 -2.36 -10.76
CA TYR A 69 10.21 -1.81 -9.58
C TYR A 69 11.64 -1.38 -9.94
N VAL A 70 12.35 -2.15 -10.75
CA VAL A 70 13.69 -1.78 -11.22
C VAL A 70 13.64 -0.57 -12.15
N GLU A 71 12.77 -0.60 -13.16
CA GLU A 71 12.61 0.48 -14.13
C GLU A 71 12.31 1.83 -13.46
N TRP A 72 11.34 1.85 -12.54
CA TRP A 72 10.95 3.05 -11.82
C TRP A 72 12.01 3.43 -10.76
N GLY A 73 12.48 2.46 -9.99
CA GLY A 73 13.48 2.70 -8.95
C GLY A 73 14.79 3.29 -9.47
N VAL A 74 15.25 2.82 -10.63
CA VAL A 74 16.45 3.37 -11.29
C VAL A 74 16.18 4.76 -11.86
N ALA A 75 14.97 5.00 -12.42
CA ALA A 75 14.62 6.33 -12.94
C ALA A 75 14.53 7.42 -11.86
N TYR A 76 14.26 7.04 -10.62
CA TYR A 76 14.15 7.93 -9.45
C TYR A 76 15.15 7.53 -8.35
N LEU A 77 16.38 7.21 -8.72
CA LEU A 77 17.39 6.68 -7.79
C LEU A 77 17.79 7.69 -6.69
N GLU A 78 17.49 8.96 -6.87
CA GLU A 78 17.71 10.04 -5.87
C GLU A 78 16.71 10.01 -4.71
N LYS A 79 15.62 9.24 -4.82
CA LYS A 79 14.64 9.11 -3.72
C LYS A 79 15.20 8.26 -2.57
N ASP A 80 14.63 8.42 -1.39
CA ASP A 80 15.18 7.91 -0.12
C ASP A 80 14.90 6.42 0.12
N TYR A 81 15.14 5.58 -0.89
CA TYR A 81 15.03 4.12 -0.74
C TYR A 81 15.85 3.60 0.43
N GLY A 82 15.28 2.67 1.20
CA GLY A 82 16.04 1.89 2.17
C GLY A 82 17.27 1.24 1.56
N LEU A 83 18.38 1.19 2.32
CA LEU A 83 19.69 0.77 1.81
C LEU A 83 19.66 -0.61 1.11
N SER A 84 18.97 -1.58 1.70
CA SER A 84 18.86 -2.93 1.10
C SER A 84 18.11 -2.93 -0.22
N PHE A 85 17.06 -2.09 -0.36
CA PHE A 85 16.32 -1.95 -1.61
C PHE A 85 17.16 -1.25 -2.68
N ARG A 86 17.94 -0.25 -2.30
CA ARG A 86 18.88 0.44 -3.21
C ARG A 86 19.95 -0.53 -3.75
N TYR A 87 20.49 -1.43 -2.92
CA TYR A 87 21.37 -2.52 -3.38
C TYR A 87 20.64 -3.47 -4.34
N TRP A 88 19.42 -3.85 -4.00
CA TRP A 88 18.61 -4.73 -4.85
C TRP A 88 18.32 -4.11 -6.23
N LEU A 89 18.09 -2.78 -6.32
CA LEU A 89 17.91 -2.08 -7.60
C LEU A 89 19.15 -2.14 -8.50
N THR A 90 20.33 -2.21 -7.93
CA THR A 90 21.61 -2.22 -8.66
C THR A 90 22.20 -3.62 -8.85
N ASP A 91 21.63 -4.62 -8.20
CA ASP A 91 22.03 -6.02 -8.34
C ASP A 91 21.42 -6.64 -9.61
N VAL A 92 22.26 -7.19 -10.47
CA VAL A 92 21.84 -7.81 -11.75
C VAL A 92 20.85 -8.98 -11.54
N SER A 93 20.95 -9.68 -10.42
CA SER A 93 20.11 -10.85 -10.14
C SER A 93 18.70 -10.49 -9.65
N HIS A 94 18.54 -9.30 -9.06
CA HIS A 94 17.31 -8.86 -8.39
C HIS A 94 16.70 -9.95 -7.50
N THR A 95 17.56 -10.72 -6.81
CA THR A 95 17.13 -11.80 -5.91
C THR A 95 16.45 -11.22 -4.67
N PRO A 96 15.30 -11.75 -4.25
CA PRO A 96 14.63 -11.31 -3.02
C PRO A 96 15.56 -11.43 -1.82
N TYR A 97 15.58 -10.41 -0.95
CA TYR A 97 16.53 -10.31 0.17
C TYR A 97 15.87 -10.44 1.55
N ASN A 98 14.70 -11.06 1.61
CA ASN A 98 13.98 -11.40 2.84
C ASN A 98 13.69 -10.20 3.75
N SER A 99 13.33 -9.05 3.17
CA SER A 99 12.97 -7.87 3.93
C SER A 99 11.64 -8.04 4.66
N PHE A 100 11.58 -7.53 5.89
CA PHE A 100 10.37 -7.35 6.68
C PHE A 100 10.02 -5.86 6.88
N GLY A 101 10.65 -4.99 6.11
CA GLY A 101 10.41 -3.56 6.10
C GLY A 101 9.01 -3.20 5.60
N ASN A 102 8.52 -2.03 6.01
CA ASN A 102 7.21 -1.48 5.66
C ASN A 102 7.09 -1.06 4.19
N GLY A 103 8.21 -1.06 3.44
CA GLY A 103 8.25 -0.80 2.00
C GLY A 103 7.38 -1.75 1.16
N SER A 104 7.01 -2.93 1.65
CA SER A 104 6.00 -3.78 1.01
C SER A 104 4.58 -3.28 1.21
N ALA A 105 4.29 -2.68 2.38
CA ALA A 105 2.96 -2.21 2.75
C ALA A 105 2.63 -0.83 2.16
N MET A 106 3.62 0.06 2.03
CA MET A 106 3.45 1.42 1.53
C MET A 106 2.97 1.45 0.07
N ARG A 107 3.42 0.49 -0.75
CA ARG A 107 3.25 0.51 -2.22
C ARG A 107 1.99 -0.14 -2.76
N VAL A 108 1.13 -0.71 -1.89
CA VAL A 108 -0.06 -1.47 -2.33
C VAL A 108 -1.30 -0.59 -2.55
N GLY A 109 -1.19 0.73 -2.47
CA GLY A 109 -2.32 1.67 -2.48
C GLY A 109 -3.26 1.59 -3.67
N PHE A 110 -2.82 1.06 -4.83
CA PHE A 110 -3.67 0.88 -6.02
C PHE A 110 -4.30 -0.52 -6.12
N ILE A 111 -3.79 -1.51 -5.38
CA ILE A 111 -4.33 -2.89 -5.41
C ILE A 111 -5.83 -2.94 -5.11
N PRO A 112 -6.38 -2.21 -4.12
CA PRO A 112 -7.80 -2.29 -3.78
C PRO A 112 -8.73 -2.05 -4.96
N TYR A 113 -8.33 -1.20 -5.90
CA TYR A 113 -9.14 -0.82 -7.06
C TYR A 113 -8.96 -1.77 -8.24
N ILE A 114 -7.78 -2.37 -8.39
CA ILE A 114 -7.44 -3.30 -9.46
C ILE A 114 -8.00 -4.68 -9.19
N ALA A 115 -7.91 -5.14 -7.96
CA ALA A 115 -8.38 -6.44 -7.51
C ALA A 115 -9.86 -6.66 -7.83
N LYS A 116 -10.25 -7.91 -8.01
CA LYS A 116 -11.64 -8.31 -8.28
C LYS A 116 -12.47 -8.33 -7.00
N ASP A 117 -11.86 -8.82 -5.92
CA ASP A 117 -12.43 -9.03 -4.61
C ASP A 117 -11.35 -8.97 -3.53
N ILE A 118 -11.71 -9.21 -2.27
CA ILE A 118 -10.79 -9.18 -1.13
C ILE A 118 -9.70 -10.26 -1.25
N ALA A 119 -10.03 -11.45 -1.72
CA ALA A 119 -9.06 -12.54 -1.88
C ALA A 119 -8.05 -12.23 -3.00
N ASP A 120 -8.49 -11.60 -4.08
CA ASP A 120 -7.60 -11.17 -5.15
C ASP A 120 -6.70 -10.00 -4.71
N ALA A 121 -7.19 -9.11 -3.84
CA ALA A 121 -6.37 -8.06 -3.23
C ALA A 121 -5.25 -8.66 -2.37
N GLU A 122 -5.52 -9.67 -1.55
CA GLU A 122 -4.50 -10.41 -0.80
C GLU A 122 -3.48 -11.06 -1.75
N ALA A 123 -3.95 -11.72 -2.80
CA ALA A 123 -3.07 -12.39 -3.76
C ALA A 123 -2.15 -11.42 -4.53
N LEU A 124 -2.65 -10.26 -4.92
CA LEU A 124 -1.85 -9.21 -5.57
C LEU A 124 -0.85 -8.59 -4.60
N ALA A 125 -1.22 -8.42 -3.33
CA ALA A 125 -0.31 -7.92 -2.30
C ALA A 125 0.86 -8.88 -2.05
N ILE A 126 0.61 -10.19 -2.00
CA ILE A 126 1.66 -11.21 -1.94
C ILE A 126 2.61 -11.06 -3.15
N GLN A 127 2.07 -11.00 -4.37
CA GLN A 127 2.88 -10.85 -5.58
C GLN A 127 3.71 -9.57 -5.57
N SER A 128 3.16 -8.48 -5.05
CA SER A 128 3.86 -7.20 -4.90
C SER A 128 5.03 -7.28 -3.91
N ALA A 129 4.89 -8.04 -2.83
CA ALA A 129 5.93 -8.16 -1.79
C ALA A 129 7.09 -9.06 -2.23
N LEU A 130 6.82 -10.16 -2.92
CA LEU A 130 7.78 -11.22 -3.23
C LEU A 130 9.10 -10.78 -3.86
N PRO A 131 9.18 -9.77 -4.76
CA PRO A 131 10.45 -9.38 -5.38
C PRO A 131 11.51 -8.88 -4.41
N SER A 132 11.13 -8.34 -3.25
CA SER A 132 12.06 -7.73 -2.30
C SER A 132 11.76 -8.09 -0.83
N HIS A 133 10.48 -8.19 -0.47
CA HIS A 133 9.98 -8.34 0.90
C HIS A 133 9.33 -9.72 1.10
N ASN A 134 10.06 -10.77 0.71
CA ASN A 134 9.59 -12.16 0.80
C ASN A 134 9.65 -12.76 2.22
N HIS A 135 10.04 -11.98 3.24
CA HIS A 135 9.88 -12.36 4.64
C HIS A 135 8.39 -12.42 5.01
N PRO A 136 7.94 -13.40 5.85
CA PRO A 136 6.54 -13.51 6.26
C PRO A 136 5.92 -12.21 6.80
N GLU A 137 6.65 -11.45 7.62
CA GLU A 137 6.19 -10.15 8.13
C GLU A 137 6.08 -9.08 7.03
N GLY A 138 6.98 -9.09 6.03
CA GLY A 138 6.90 -8.20 4.87
C GLY A 138 5.66 -8.48 4.01
N ILE A 139 5.39 -9.77 3.73
CA ILE A 139 4.19 -10.21 3.01
C ILE A 139 2.94 -9.87 3.81
N LYS A 140 2.94 -10.16 5.13
CA LYS A 140 1.82 -9.87 6.03
C LYS A 140 1.45 -8.39 6.05
N GLY A 141 2.43 -7.49 6.11
CA GLY A 141 2.19 -6.05 6.08
C GLY A 141 1.52 -5.58 4.80
N ALA A 142 1.99 -6.04 3.64
CA ALA A 142 1.38 -5.75 2.35
C ALA A 142 -0.07 -6.25 2.27
N CYS A 143 -0.32 -7.50 2.69
CA CYS A 143 -1.65 -8.11 2.70
C CYS A 143 -2.60 -7.37 3.63
N ALA A 144 -2.20 -7.10 4.87
CA ALA A 144 -3.04 -6.40 5.84
C ALA A 144 -3.45 -5.00 5.34
N THR A 145 -2.53 -4.28 4.70
CA THR A 145 -2.82 -2.96 4.11
C THR A 145 -3.78 -3.07 2.93
N ALA A 146 -3.49 -3.93 1.95
CA ALA A 146 -4.31 -4.08 0.75
C ALA A 146 -5.72 -4.59 1.06
N VAL A 147 -5.84 -5.56 1.97
CA VAL A 147 -7.13 -6.12 2.42
C VAL A 147 -7.93 -5.07 3.19
N SER A 148 -7.32 -4.34 4.12
CA SER A 148 -8.00 -3.24 4.84
C SER A 148 -8.55 -2.20 3.88
N ALA A 149 -7.74 -1.78 2.89
CA ALA A 149 -8.13 -0.80 1.90
C ALA A 149 -9.21 -1.33 0.94
N ARG A 150 -9.15 -2.61 0.56
CA ARG A 150 -10.18 -3.25 -0.27
C ARG A 150 -11.51 -3.38 0.49
N MET A 151 -11.48 -3.79 1.75
CA MET A 151 -12.69 -3.84 2.60
C MET A 151 -13.30 -2.44 2.77
N ALA A 152 -12.49 -1.40 2.98
CA ALA A 152 -12.94 -0.02 3.05
C ALA A 152 -13.65 0.41 1.76
N LEU A 153 -13.09 0.06 0.59
CA LEU A 153 -13.66 0.35 -0.72
C LEU A 153 -15.01 -0.34 -0.95
N GLU A 154 -15.17 -1.56 -0.44
CA GLU A 154 -16.39 -2.37 -0.52
C GLU A 154 -17.45 -1.98 0.53
N GLY A 155 -17.17 -0.99 1.39
CA GLY A 155 -18.13 -0.47 2.37
C GLY A 155 -18.23 -1.28 3.66
N TYR A 156 -17.18 -2.00 4.03
CA TYR A 156 -17.06 -2.60 5.37
C TYR A 156 -16.88 -1.52 6.42
N THR A 157 -17.41 -1.74 7.61
CA THR A 157 -17.23 -0.85 8.76
C THR A 157 -15.81 -0.96 9.32
N LYS A 158 -15.37 0.05 10.05
CA LYS A 158 -14.08 0.02 10.76
C LYS A 158 -13.95 -1.19 11.70
N GLN A 159 -15.05 -1.58 12.34
CA GLN A 159 -15.07 -2.73 13.24
C GLN A 159 -14.87 -4.04 12.47
N GLU A 160 -15.55 -4.24 11.34
CA GLU A 160 -15.38 -5.43 10.49
C GLU A 160 -13.94 -5.50 9.96
N ILE A 161 -13.36 -4.37 9.51
CA ILE A 161 -11.96 -4.30 9.09
C ILE A 161 -11.02 -4.70 10.22
N LYS A 162 -11.20 -4.09 11.42
CA LYS A 162 -10.40 -4.39 12.61
C LYS A 162 -10.41 -5.87 12.97
N GLU A 163 -11.61 -6.46 13.05
CA GLU A 163 -11.80 -7.87 13.40
C GLU A 163 -11.13 -8.79 12.37
N THR A 164 -11.29 -8.50 11.09
CA THR A 164 -10.67 -9.26 10.00
C THR A 164 -9.13 -9.22 10.10
N ILE A 165 -8.55 -8.05 10.30
CA ILE A 165 -7.09 -7.91 10.38
C ILE A 165 -6.52 -8.61 11.62
N ILE A 166 -7.20 -8.52 12.76
CA ILE A 166 -6.82 -9.27 13.97
C ILE A 166 -6.89 -10.79 13.69
N GLN A 167 -8.00 -11.24 13.12
CA GLN A 167 -8.25 -12.67 12.89
C GLN A 167 -7.27 -13.29 11.89
N TYR A 168 -7.00 -12.63 10.77
CA TYR A 168 -6.23 -13.24 9.66
C TYR A 168 -4.74 -12.91 9.68
N TYR A 169 -4.36 -11.79 10.30
CA TYR A 169 -2.96 -11.33 10.32
C TYR A 169 -2.36 -11.23 11.72
N GLY A 170 -3.16 -11.37 12.78
CA GLY A 170 -2.70 -11.42 14.17
C GLY A 170 -2.11 -10.08 14.67
N TYR A 171 -2.42 -8.95 14.03
CA TYR A 171 -2.01 -7.64 14.54
C TYR A 171 -2.83 -7.23 15.76
N ASP A 172 -2.18 -6.69 16.79
CA ASP A 172 -2.86 -6.11 17.93
C ASP A 172 -3.38 -4.70 17.59
N LEU A 173 -4.65 -4.61 17.23
CA LEU A 173 -5.35 -3.37 16.93
C LEU A 173 -6.24 -2.90 18.10
N ASN A 174 -6.06 -3.42 19.30
CA ASN A 174 -6.85 -3.01 20.48
C ASN A 174 -6.22 -1.86 21.26
N ARG A 175 -5.00 -1.48 20.94
CA ARG A 175 -4.32 -0.30 21.46
C ARG A 175 -4.92 0.98 20.89
N THR A 176 -4.78 2.09 21.61
CA THR A 176 -5.21 3.42 21.19
C THR A 176 -4.02 4.30 20.80
N LEU A 177 -4.27 5.32 19.98
CA LEU A 177 -3.23 6.30 19.63
C LEU A 177 -2.68 7.02 20.87
N ASN A 178 -3.50 7.24 21.89
CA ASN A 178 -3.06 7.88 23.13
C ASN A 178 -2.10 6.99 23.93
N GLU A 179 -2.24 5.69 23.87
CA GLU A 179 -1.30 4.72 24.48
C GLU A 179 -0.01 4.60 23.65
N ILE A 180 -0.11 4.63 22.34
CA ILE A 180 1.02 4.44 21.43
C ILE A 180 1.91 5.69 21.36
N ARG A 181 1.30 6.87 21.14
CA ARG A 181 1.99 8.13 20.80
C ARG A 181 3.13 8.52 21.75
N PRO A 182 3.03 8.42 23.08
CA PRO A 182 4.08 8.88 23.98
C PRO A 182 5.40 8.13 23.83
N SER A 183 5.35 6.84 23.50
CA SER A 183 6.51 5.94 23.48
C SER A 183 6.96 5.53 22.07
N TYR A 184 6.13 5.72 21.07
CA TYR A 184 6.43 5.31 19.70
C TYR A 184 7.62 6.12 19.13
N LYS A 185 8.47 5.45 18.39
CA LYS A 185 9.67 6.04 17.77
C LYS A 185 9.71 5.68 16.30
N TYR A 186 10.68 6.23 15.58
CA TYR A 186 10.98 5.87 14.21
C TYR A 186 11.16 4.35 14.08
N GLU A 187 10.39 3.74 13.21
CA GLU A 187 10.33 2.29 13.03
C GLU A 187 9.95 1.96 11.59
N VAL A 188 10.71 1.10 10.96
CA VAL A 188 10.57 0.73 9.54
C VAL A 188 10.11 -0.72 9.30
N SER A 189 9.82 -1.47 10.36
CA SER A 189 9.34 -2.85 10.22
C SER A 189 7.83 -2.92 10.06
N CYS A 190 7.34 -3.85 9.22
CA CYS A 190 5.90 -4.06 9.02
C CYS A 190 5.15 -4.31 10.34
N GLN A 191 5.72 -5.17 11.20
CA GLN A 191 5.07 -5.58 12.45
C GLN A 191 4.90 -4.48 13.48
N LYS A 192 5.59 -3.34 13.32
CA LYS A 192 5.52 -2.21 14.25
C LYS A 192 5.06 -0.90 13.62
N SER A 193 4.91 -0.82 12.30
CA SER A 193 4.41 0.38 11.62
C SER A 193 3.02 0.15 10.99
N VAL A 194 2.77 -1.02 10.43
CA VAL A 194 1.47 -1.32 9.78
C VAL A 194 0.30 -1.32 10.77
N PRO A 195 0.35 -2.00 11.94
CA PRO A 195 -0.75 -1.95 12.90
C PRO A 195 -1.02 -0.54 13.42
N GLU A 196 0.02 0.27 13.67
CA GLU A 196 -0.12 1.67 14.09
C GLU A 196 -0.80 2.53 13.03
N SER A 197 -0.46 2.31 11.75
CA SER A 197 -1.10 2.99 10.62
C SER A 197 -2.59 2.61 10.49
N ILE A 198 -2.91 1.33 10.69
CA ILE A 198 -4.31 0.86 10.70
C ILE A 198 -5.08 1.46 11.90
N ILE A 199 -4.49 1.49 13.11
CA ILE A 199 -5.11 2.11 14.28
C ILE A 199 -5.38 3.60 14.04
N ALA A 200 -4.44 4.31 13.40
CA ALA A 200 -4.61 5.72 13.05
C ALA A 200 -5.84 5.95 12.15
N PHE A 201 -6.07 5.06 11.18
CA PHE A 201 -7.30 5.06 10.40
C PHE A 201 -8.52 4.71 11.23
N LEU A 202 -8.46 3.67 12.07
CA LEU A 202 -9.61 3.21 12.86
C LEU A 202 -10.13 4.31 13.81
N GLU A 203 -9.25 5.13 14.38
CA GLU A 203 -9.61 6.23 15.28
C GLU A 203 -9.92 7.57 14.58
N SER A 204 -9.81 7.64 13.25
CA SER A 204 -10.01 8.90 12.53
C SER A 204 -11.48 9.22 12.25
N GLU A 205 -11.79 10.50 12.02
CA GLU A 205 -13.13 10.98 11.67
C GLU A 205 -13.28 11.31 10.18
N ASN A 206 -12.18 11.62 9.50
CA ASN A 206 -12.10 11.96 8.09
C ASN A 206 -10.70 11.65 7.54
N PHE A 207 -10.47 11.91 6.24
CA PHE A 207 -9.18 11.61 5.61
C PHE A 207 -8.02 12.41 6.22
N GLU A 208 -8.18 13.73 6.37
CA GLU A 208 -7.14 14.57 6.97
C GLU A 208 -6.82 14.14 8.40
N ASP A 209 -7.85 13.82 9.18
CA ASP A 209 -7.69 13.34 10.55
C ASP A 209 -6.90 12.03 10.62
N ALA A 210 -7.12 11.10 9.67
CA ALA A 210 -6.36 9.85 9.58
C ALA A 210 -4.87 10.12 9.35
N ILE A 211 -4.54 11.03 8.42
CA ILE A 211 -3.14 11.42 8.15
C ILE A 211 -2.52 12.10 9.35
N ARG A 212 -3.22 13.04 10.01
CA ARG A 212 -2.75 13.72 11.22
C ARG A 212 -2.54 12.75 12.39
N ASN A 213 -3.43 11.78 12.56
CA ASN A 213 -3.31 10.73 13.55
C ASN A 213 -2.00 9.97 13.37
N THR A 214 -1.72 9.51 12.16
CA THR A 214 -0.54 8.73 11.80
C THR A 214 0.74 9.53 12.04
N ILE A 215 0.85 10.71 11.48
CA ILE A 215 2.04 11.56 11.55
C ILE A 215 2.32 11.95 13.01
N SER A 216 1.27 12.18 13.83
CA SER A 216 1.41 12.51 15.25
C SER A 216 2.01 11.39 16.11
N LEU A 217 2.19 10.19 15.57
CA LEU A 217 2.91 9.12 16.25
C LEU A 217 4.43 9.36 16.26
N GLY A 218 4.95 10.17 15.33
CA GLY A 218 6.36 10.53 15.25
C GLY A 218 7.25 9.35 14.88
N GLY A 219 6.77 8.49 13.98
CA GLY A 219 7.49 7.39 13.36
C GLY A 219 7.99 7.77 11.97
N ASP A 220 8.06 6.78 11.11
CA ASP A 220 8.30 6.83 9.67
C ASP A 220 7.06 7.45 8.98
N ALA A 221 7.07 8.78 8.88
CA ALA A 221 5.83 9.53 8.71
C ALA A 221 5.24 9.43 7.30
N ASP A 222 6.06 9.41 6.26
CA ASP A 222 5.63 9.26 4.86
C ASP A 222 5.10 7.86 4.58
N THR A 223 5.87 6.82 4.93
CA THR A 223 5.46 5.44 4.77
C THR A 223 4.19 5.12 5.58
N MET A 224 4.14 5.48 6.86
CA MET A 224 2.97 5.23 7.68
C MET A 224 1.73 6.01 7.20
N ALA A 225 1.91 7.26 6.73
CA ALA A 225 0.82 8.05 6.16
C ALA A 225 0.39 7.53 4.78
N SER A 226 1.32 6.97 3.97
CA SER A 226 1.00 6.26 2.73
C SER A 226 0.10 5.04 3.00
N ILE A 227 0.46 4.20 3.97
CA ILE A 227 -0.35 3.05 4.41
C ILE A 227 -1.74 3.50 4.90
N THR A 228 -1.78 4.47 5.80
CA THR A 228 -3.04 5.00 6.35
C THR A 228 -3.90 5.61 5.25
N GLY A 229 -3.30 6.40 4.37
CA GLY A 229 -3.97 7.05 3.25
C GLY A 229 -4.57 6.05 2.26
N ALA A 230 -3.88 4.94 2.01
CA ALA A 230 -4.38 3.85 1.16
C ALA A 230 -5.70 3.26 1.69
N ILE A 231 -5.86 3.20 3.02
CA ILE A 231 -7.05 2.66 3.69
C ILE A 231 -8.13 3.73 3.90
N ALA A 232 -7.72 4.91 4.36
CA ALA A 232 -8.65 5.98 4.73
C ALA A 232 -9.37 6.56 3.52
N TYR A 233 -8.68 6.72 2.39
CA TYR A 233 -9.29 7.33 1.22
C TYR A 233 -10.50 6.54 0.68
N PRO A 234 -10.41 5.24 0.39
CA PRO A 234 -11.59 4.49 -0.07
C PRO A 234 -12.72 4.44 0.96
N PHE A 235 -12.41 4.55 2.25
CA PHE A 235 -13.41 4.62 3.31
C PHE A 235 -14.15 5.97 3.31
N TYR A 236 -13.41 7.07 3.20
CA TYR A 236 -13.91 8.46 3.21
C TYR A 236 -14.07 9.06 1.81
N LYS A 237 -14.37 8.26 0.82
CA LYS A 237 -14.35 8.60 -0.63
C LYS A 237 -15.09 9.88 -1.05
N ASN A 238 -15.96 10.41 -0.21
CA ASN A 238 -16.70 11.66 -0.47
C ASN A 238 -16.24 12.81 0.45
N ASP A 239 -15.13 12.65 1.12
CA ASP A 239 -14.62 13.66 2.05
C ASP A 239 -14.04 14.87 1.31
N ILE A 240 -14.50 16.04 1.69
CA ILE A 240 -14.04 17.32 1.14
C ILE A 240 -12.58 17.59 1.48
N SER A 241 -12.10 17.16 2.65
CA SER A 241 -10.72 17.38 3.07
C SER A 241 -9.72 16.75 2.10
N PHE A 242 -10.03 15.56 1.57
CA PHE A 242 -9.20 14.92 0.55
C PHE A 242 -9.10 15.77 -0.73
N ASN A 243 -10.21 16.30 -1.21
CA ASN A 243 -10.22 17.11 -2.43
C ASN A 243 -9.32 18.34 -2.28
N ILE A 244 -9.37 19.01 -1.12
CA ILE A 244 -8.51 20.17 -0.81
C ILE A 244 -7.04 19.77 -0.82
N ILE A 245 -6.69 18.66 -0.15
CA ILE A 245 -5.34 18.13 -0.10
C ILE A 245 -4.82 17.82 -1.51
N TRP A 246 -5.63 17.12 -2.32
CA TRP A 246 -5.20 16.73 -3.66
C TRP A 246 -5.06 17.94 -4.61
N GLU A 247 -5.96 18.90 -4.52
CA GLU A 247 -5.85 20.15 -5.28
C GLU A 247 -4.56 20.92 -4.93
N GLU A 248 -4.16 20.95 -3.66
CA GLU A 248 -2.90 21.56 -3.24
C GLU A 248 -1.69 20.82 -3.81
N ILE A 249 -1.67 19.49 -3.79
CA ILE A 249 -0.61 18.67 -4.39
C ILE A 249 -0.45 18.98 -5.88
N LEU A 250 -1.55 19.04 -6.62
CA LEU A 250 -1.53 19.36 -8.05
C LEU A 250 -1.08 20.80 -8.30
N SER A 251 -1.50 21.76 -7.46
CA SER A 251 -1.12 23.16 -7.60
C SER A 251 0.39 23.38 -7.44
N LYS A 252 1.00 22.62 -6.55
CA LYS A 252 2.44 22.64 -6.29
C LYS A 252 3.28 21.90 -7.34
N LYS A 253 2.62 21.16 -8.28
CA LYS A 253 3.28 20.39 -9.33
C LYS A 253 4.31 19.40 -8.75
N ILE A 254 3.95 18.70 -7.68
CA ILE A 254 4.84 17.79 -6.95
C ILE A 254 5.22 16.59 -7.81
N PHE A 255 4.26 16.03 -8.57
CA PHE A 255 4.48 14.90 -9.46
C PHE A 255 4.90 15.35 -10.87
N ASP A 256 5.87 14.67 -11.44
CA ASP A 256 6.30 14.88 -12.83
C ASP A 256 5.36 14.24 -13.86
N ASP A 257 5.66 14.43 -15.15
CA ASP A 257 4.82 13.95 -16.24
C ASP A 257 4.70 12.42 -16.27
N ARG A 258 5.74 11.68 -15.90
CA ARG A 258 5.69 10.21 -15.86
C ARG A 258 4.70 9.72 -14.80
N CYS A 259 4.78 10.29 -13.60
CA CYS A 259 3.84 10.01 -12.52
C CYS A 259 2.41 10.34 -12.95
N LEU A 260 2.19 11.53 -13.51
CA LEU A 260 0.87 12.00 -13.94
C LEU A 260 0.28 11.15 -15.09
N ILE A 261 1.10 10.67 -16.02
CA ILE A 261 0.67 9.76 -17.09
C ILE A 261 0.16 8.44 -16.48
N THR A 262 0.90 7.84 -15.56
CA THR A 262 0.49 6.58 -14.91
C THR A 262 -0.77 6.77 -14.07
N ILE A 263 -0.87 7.86 -13.32
CA ILE A 263 -2.10 8.22 -12.57
C ILE A 263 -3.29 8.34 -13.53
N ASN A 264 -3.12 9.04 -14.67
CA ASN A 264 -4.21 9.19 -15.63
C ASN A 264 -4.62 7.86 -16.27
N GLN A 265 -3.66 7.02 -16.67
CA GLN A 265 -3.94 5.67 -17.18
C GLN A 265 -4.74 4.84 -16.16
N PHE A 266 -4.39 4.95 -14.89
CA PHE A 266 -5.11 4.27 -13.83
C PHE A 266 -6.55 4.78 -13.71
N LEU A 267 -6.74 6.09 -13.69
CA LEU A 267 -8.07 6.72 -13.65
C LEU A 267 -8.93 6.32 -14.87
N ASP A 268 -8.34 6.25 -16.07
CA ASP A 268 -9.03 5.81 -17.29
C ASP A 268 -9.58 4.39 -17.16
N ASN A 269 -8.82 3.48 -16.54
CA ASN A 269 -9.19 2.07 -16.43
C ASN A 269 -10.16 1.76 -15.28
N TYR A 270 -10.10 2.53 -14.18
CA TYR A 270 -10.74 2.11 -12.93
C TYR A 270 -11.75 3.11 -12.35
N SER A 271 -11.80 4.38 -12.82
CA SER A 271 -12.65 5.43 -12.24
C SER A 271 -14.16 5.18 -12.36
N GLN A 272 -14.58 4.29 -13.24
CA GLN A 272 -16.00 3.93 -13.44
C GLN A 272 -16.39 2.58 -12.81
N ARG A 273 -15.45 1.92 -12.12
CA ARG A 273 -15.77 0.64 -11.46
C ARG A 273 -16.68 0.84 -10.26
N THR A 274 -17.64 -0.04 -10.15
CA THR A 274 -18.45 -0.21 -8.93
C THR A 274 -17.90 -1.36 -8.11
N TYR A 275 -17.90 -1.19 -6.79
CA TYR A 275 -17.39 -2.17 -5.85
C TYR A 275 -18.53 -2.60 -4.93
N VAL A 276 -18.74 -3.90 -4.83
CA VAL A 276 -19.76 -4.51 -3.98
C VAL A 276 -19.08 -5.35 -2.91
N LYS A 277 -19.75 -5.51 -1.78
CA LYS A 277 -19.25 -6.31 -0.66
C LYS A 277 -19.06 -7.76 -1.13
N SER A 278 -17.84 -8.27 -1.05
CA SER A 278 -17.46 -9.63 -1.39
C SER A 278 -17.22 -10.46 -0.13
N ASP A 279 -17.30 -11.79 -0.23
CA ASP A 279 -17.01 -12.66 0.90
C ASP A 279 -15.55 -12.56 1.35
N ILE A 280 -15.32 -12.66 2.66
CA ILE A 280 -14.00 -12.67 3.26
C ILE A 280 -13.45 -14.10 3.17
N ASN A 281 -12.71 -14.38 2.10
CA ASN A 281 -12.03 -15.65 1.88
C ASN A 281 -10.53 -15.45 1.75
N LEU A 282 -9.88 -15.27 2.90
CA LEU A 282 -8.45 -14.95 3.00
C LEU A 282 -7.64 -16.20 3.37
N MET A 283 -6.41 -16.27 2.86
CA MET A 283 -5.43 -17.25 3.34
C MET A 283 -4.98 -16.92 4.76
N GLY A 284 -4.76 -15.63 5.02
CA GLY A 284 -4.31 -15.12 6.30
C GLY A 284 -2.86 -15.51 6.62
N LEU A 285 -2.21 -14.74 7.48
CA LEU A 285 -0.82 -14.96 7.89
C LEU A 285 -0.70 -14.65 9.40
N GLN A 286 -1.21 -15.54 10.24
CA GLN A 286 -1.13 -15.39 11.70
C GLN A 286 0.29 -15.63 12.23
N ASN A 287 0.62 -15.00 13.36
CA ASN A 287 1.96 -15.04 13.98
C ASN A 287 2.46 -16.45 14.33
N ASN A 288 1.58 -17.44 14.49
CA ASN A 288 1.95 -18.81 14.84
C ASN A 288 2.59 -19.62 13.70
N TYR A 289 2.60 -19.09 12.47
CA TYR A 289 3.27 -19.71 11.32
C TYR A 289 4.80 -19.47 11.28
N VAL A 290 5.30 -18.53 12.10
CA VAL A 290 6.69 -18.05 12.01
C VAL A 290 7.65 -18.83 12.91
N SER A 291 7.18 -19.61 13.90
CA SER A 291 8.06 -20.16 14.94
C SER A 291 8.60 -21.57 14.69
N GLU A 292 8.12 -22.33 13.72
CA GLU A 292 8.48 -23.77 13.63
C GLU A 292 8.96 -24.32 12.29
N ASN A 293 9.07 -23.54 11.20
CA ASN A 293 9.48 -24.16 9.93
C ASN A 293 10.65 -23.46 9.23
N LYS A 294 11.78 -24.17 9.15
CA LYS A 294 12.85 -23.95 8.16
C LYS A 294 12.38 -24.13 6.71
N ASP A 295 11.10 -24.44 6.50
CA ASP A 295 10.45 -24.70 5.21
C ASP A 295 9.66 -23.51 4.66
N THR A 296 9.92 -22.28 5.12
CA THR A 296 9.20 -21.06 4.67
C THR A 296 9.37 -20.81 3.17
N GLU A 297 10.49 -21.22 2.60
CA GLU A 297 10.67 -21.24 1.13
C GLU A 297 9.68 -22.18 0.43
N ILE A 298 9.34 -23.30 1.06
CA ILE A 298 8.44 -24.32 0.49
C ILE A 298 6.99 -23.82 0.48
N ILE A 299 6.55 -23.08 1.50
CA ILE A 299 5.18 -22.55 1.58
C ILE A 299 4.96 -21.45 0.55
N THR A 300 5.90 -20.52 0.43
CA THR A 300 5.84 -19.46 -0.60
C THR A 300 5.90 -20.06 -2.01
N ILE A 301 6.76 -21.05 -2.24
CA ILE A 301 6.87 -21.78 -3.50
C ILE A 301 5.63 -22.66 -3.75
N SER A 302 5.01 -23.27 -2.74
CA SER A 302 3.81 -24.09 -2.91
C SER A 302 2.56 -23.24 -3.23
N MET A 303 2.42 -22.06 -2.63
CA MET A 303 1.34 -21.11 -2.93
C MET A 303 1.44 -20.59 -4.36
N VAL A 304 2.63 -20.20 -4.81
CA VAL A 304 2.89 -19.77 -6.19
C VAL A 304 2.75 -20.94 -7.18
N LYS A 305 3.23 -22.15 -6.84
CA LYS A 305 3.10 -23.34 -7.69
C LYS A 305 1.65 -23.81 -7.83
N ASN A 306 0.85 -23.78 -6.77
CA ASN A 306 -0.56 -24.15 -6.84
C ASN A 306 -1.37 -23.18 -7.70
N LYS A 307 -1.10 -21.87 -7.60
CA LYS A 307 -1.74 -20.86 -8.45
C LYS A 307 -1.28 -20.96 -9.91
N LYS A 308 0.02 -21.21 -10.17
CA LYS A 308 0.52 -21.52 -11.52
C LYS A 308 -0.12 -22.79 -12.09
N LYS A 309 -0.26 -23.85 -11.30
CA LYS A 309 -0.91 -25.09 -11.72
C LYS A 309 -2.38 -24.88 -12.06
N ASN A 310 -3.12 -24.08 -11.29
CA ASN A 310 -4.50 -23.70 -11.56
C ASN A 310 -4.65 -22.82 -12.81
N ILE A 311 -3.74 -21.89 -13.04
CA ILE A 311 -3.71 -21.05 -14.25
C ILE A 311 -3.36 -21.90 -15.47
N ILE A 312 -2.37 -22.79 -15.38
CA ILE A 312 -1.98 -23.72 -16.45
C ILE A 312 -3.12 -24.67 -16.77
N ASN A 313 -3.79 -25.23 -15.77
CA ASN A 313 -4.96 -26.09 -15.98
C ASN A 313 -6.12 -25.33 -16.65
N LYS A 314 -6.41 -24.09 -16.23
CA LYS A 314 -7.41 -23.25 -16.91
C LYS A 314 -7.02 -22.93 -18.37
N MET A 315 -5.72 -22.66 -18.63
CA MET A 315 -5.24 -22.45 -19.99
C MET A 315 -5.33 -23.71 -20.85
N MET A 316 -5.02 -24.88 -20.30
CA MET A 316 -5.17 -26.18 -20.97
C MET A 316 -6.63 -26.50 -21.28
N ASP A 317 -7.56 -26.20 -20.36
CA ASP A 317 -9.00 -26.37 -20.61
C ASP A 317 -9.54 -25.45 -21.70
N ILE A 318 -9.00 -24.24 -21.81
CA ILE A 318 -9.36 -23.30 -22.89
C ILE A 318 -8.78 -23.78 -24.24
N PHE A 319 -7.57 -24.35 -24.23
CA PHE A 319 -6.93 -24.90 -25.44
C PHE A 319 -7.65 -26.15 -25.95
N ASN A 320 -8.05 -27.05 -25.05
CA ASN A 320 -8.76 -28.28 -25.37
C ASN A 320 -10.24 -28.07 -25.80
N LYS A 321 -10.82 -26.89 -25.52
CA LYS A 321 -12.16 -26.52 -25.99
C LYS A 321 -12.17 -25.81 -27.34
N ARG A 322 -10.99 -25.52 -27.92
CA ARG A 322 -10.85 -24.88 -29.23
C ARG A 322 -10.35 -25.82 -30.35
N ASN A 323 -10.06 -27.08 -30.02
CA ASN A 323 -9.85 -28.19 -30.92
C ASN A 323 -11.01 -29.18 -30.78
#